data_46561842f7104dfb6ef23c1815f91fcb
#
_entry.id   46561842f7104dfb6ef23c1815f91fcb
#
_cell.length_a   1.000
_cell.length_b   1.000
_cell.length_c   1.000
_cell.angle_alpha   90.00
_cell.angle_beta   90.00
_cell.angle_gamma   90.00
#
_symmetry.space_group_name_H-M   'P 1'
#
loop_
_entity.id
_entity.type
_entity.pdbx_description
1 polymer ?
#
loop_
_entity_poly.entity_id
_entity_poly.type
_entity_poly.pdbx_seq_one_letter_code
_entity_poly.pdbx_strand_id
1 'polypeptide(L)'
;MARLPRLTVAGYPHHVILRGNNRQPIALDDDDRRRLLENIGEYAAAAQVAVNAYVLMTNHLHLLLTPVTGDGVPQMMQALGRSYVRAFNRRHGRSGTLWEGRYRSTLIEAERYLLACMAYIDLNPVRAGMVGAAADYAWSSHGHLVGLRTDPVVTPHALYWELGNTPFARERAYADLVDVAPGSPRQAELTRGVHTAWALGGDEFVADLERRTQRRVARSHAGRPRNAAD
;
A
#
# COMPACT_ATOMS: atom_id res chain seq x y z
N MET A 1 -18.22 -20.70 -5.39
CA MET A 1 -17.52 -20.74 -4.09
C MET A 1 -17.49 -19.34 -3.50
N ALA A 2 -17.82 -19.18 -2.21
CA ALA A 2 -17.71 -17.92 -1.52
C ALA A 2 -16.24 -17.51 -1.45
N ARG A 3 -15.95 -16.25 -1.81
CA ARG A 3 -14.58 -15.73 -1.78
C ARG A 3 -14.16 -15.49 -0.32
N LEU A 4 -13.05 -16.08 0.10
CA LEU A 4 -12.54 -15.93 1.47
C LEU A 4 -12.42 -14.45 1.88
N PRO A 5 -12.64 -14.14 3.18
CA PRO A 5 -12.33 -12.82 3.73
C PRO A 5 -10.86 -12.47 3.47
N ARG A 6 -10.54 -11.17 3.33
CA ARG A 6 -9.13 -10.74 3.24
C ARG A 6 -8.44 -11.07 4.55
N LEU A 7 -7.17 -11.41 4.42
CA LEU A 7 -6.30 -11.54 5.56
C LEU A 7 -5.98 -10.13 6.07
N THR A 8 -6.30 -9.87 7.33
CA THR A 8 -5.91 -8.65 8.04
C THR A 8 -5.48 -9.06 9.44
N VAL A 9 -4.32 -8.58 9.86
CA VAL A 9 -3.73 -8.89 11.15
C VAL A 9 -3.30 -7.59 11.82
N ALA A 10 -3.73 -7.38 13.07
CA ALA A 10 -3.37 -6.20 13.86
C ALA A 10 -1.84 -6.09 14.01
N GLY A 11 -1.33 -4.85 13.93
CA GLY A 11 0.09 -4.55 14.11
C GLY A 11 0.98 -4.88 12.90
N TYR A 12 0.48 -5.55 11.88
CA TYR A 12 1.28 -5.88 10.69
C TYR A 12 0.99 -4.91 9.54
N PRO A 13 2.04 -4.47 8.80
CA PRO A 13 1.85 -3.63 7.63
C PRO A 13 1.15 -4.37 6.49
N HIS A 14 0.23 -3.68 5.84
CA HIS A 14 -0.54 -4.15 4.69
C HIS A 14 -0.30 -3.23 3.51
N HIS A 15 0.25 -3.74 2.43
CA HIS A 15 0.27 -3.04 1.15
C HIS A 15 -1.07 -3.23 0.46
N VAL A 16 -1.83 -2.15 0.34
CA VAL A 16 -3.18 -2.11 -0.22
C VAL A 16 -3.15 -1.44 -1.59
N ILE A 17 -3.84 -2.05 -2.56
CA ILE A 17 -4.03 -1.50 -3.91
C ILE A 17 -5.53 -1.45 -4.20
N LEU A 18 -6.01 -0.29 -4.65
CA LEU A 18 -7.38 -0.08 -5.11
C LEU A 18 -7.35 0.55 -6.50
N ARG A 19 -8.02 -0.07 -7.47
CA ARG A 19 -7.95 0.31 -8.89
C ARG A 19 -9.30 0.73 -9.42
N GLY A 20 -9.29 1.70 -10.34
CA GLY A 20 -10.47 2.12 -11.10
C GLY A 20 -10.97 1.04 -12.06
N ASN A 21 -12.28 0.92 -12.17
CA ASN A 21 -12.94 -0.02 -13.08
C ASN A 21 -12.51 0.26 -14.52
N ASN A 22 -12.22 -0.80 -15.29
CA ASN A 22 -11.67 -0.70 -16.65
C ASN A 22 -10.44 0.22 -16.76
N ARG A 23 -9.65 0.31 -15.66
CA ARG A 23 -8.49 1.20 -15.56
C ARG A 23 -8.82 2.69 -15.78
N GLN A 24 -10.07 3.08 -15.61
CA GLN A 24 -10.47 4.49 -15.71
C GLN A 24 -9.80 5.33 -14.62
N PRO A 25 -9.63 6.64 -14.83
CA PRO A 25 -9.14 7.56 -13.82
C PRO A 25 -9.98 7.50 -12.54
N ILE A 26 -9.33 7.52 -11.39
CA ILE A 26 -9.97 7.57 -10.08
C ILE A 26 -10.07 9.00 -9.53
N ALA A 27 -9.39 9.94 -10.16
CA ALA A 27 -9.44 11.37 -9.92
C ALA A 27 -9.24 12.07 -11.27
N LEU A 28 -10.07 13.08 -11.58
CA LEU A 28 -9.98 13.82 -12.85
C LEU A 28 -9.18 15.12 -12.70
N ASP A 29 -9.12 15.64 -11.48
CA ASP A 29 -8.40 16.87 -11.14
C ASP A 29 -7.86 16.84 -9.71
N ASP A 30 -7.28 17.95 -9.26
CA ASP A 30 -6.68 18.07 -7.94
C ASP A 30 -7.71 18.15 -6.81
N ASP A 31 -8.94 18.61 -7.08
CA ASP A 31 -10.02 18.59 -6.09
C ASP A 31 -10.44 17.17 -5.75
N ASP A 32 -10.50 16.30 -6.76
CA ASP A 32 -10.76 14.89 -6.53
C ASP A 32 -9.63 14.24 -5.72
N ARG A 33 -8.37 14.57 -6.03
CA ARG A 33 -7.22 14.03 -5.28
C ARG A 33 -7.21 14.52 -3.84
N ARG A 34 -7.48 15.81 -3.61
CA ARG A 34 -7.60 16.37 -2.25
C ARG A 34 -8.70 15.68 -1.46
N ARG A 35 -9.89 15.54 -2.06
CA ARG A 35 -11.01 14.83 -1.44
C ARG A 35 -10.68 13.37 -1.12
N LEU A 36 -10.00 12.68 -2.03
CA LEU A 36 -9.57 11.29 -1.79
C LEU A 36 -8.60 11.21 -0.62
N LEU A 37 -7.64 12.13 -0.54
CA LEU A 37 -6.64 12.18 0.52
C LEU A 37 -7.26 12.54 1.88
N GLU A 38 -8.17 13.53 1.92
CA GLU A 38 -8.97 13.86 3.10
C GLU A 38 -9.73 12.64 3.63
N ASN A 39 -10.41 11.92 2.74
CA ASN A 39 -11.14 10.70 3.11
C ASN A 39 -10.20 9.60 3.60
N ILE A 40 -9.00 9.45 3.02
CA ILE A 40 -8.00 8.50 3.51
C ILE A 40 -7.62 8.84 4.95
N GLY A 41 -7.30 10.10 5.25
CA GLY A 41 -6.95 10.54 6.61
C GLY A 41 -8.09 10.37 7.61
N GLU A 42 -9.30 10.80 7.26
CA GLU A 42 -10.49 10.68 8.10
C GLU A 42 -10.79 9.22 8.47
N TYR A 43 -10.85 8.33 7.47
CA TYR A 43 -11.23 6.94 7.73
C TYR A 43 -10.08 6.10 8.29
N ALA A 44 -8.83 6.48 8.05
CA ALA A 44 -7.68 5.88 8.74
C ALA A 44 -7.73 6.18 10.24
N ALA A 45 -7.95 7.43 10.61
CA ALA A 45 -8.09 7.84 12.01
C ALA A 45 -9.28 7.15 12.69
N ALA A 46 -10.46 7.15 12.06
CA ALA A 46 -11.67 6.52 12.59
C ALA A 46 -11.53 5.00 12.79
N ALA A 47 -10.78 4.33 11.94
CA ALA A 47 -10.54 2.88 11.99
C ALA A 47 -9.25 2.51 12.76
N GLN A 48 -8.55 3.47 13.36
CA GLN A 48 -7.28 3.28 14.05
C GLN A 48 -6.23 2.57 13.15
N VAL A 49 -6.04 3.09 11.95
CA VAL A 49 -5.09 2.60 10.96
C VAL A 49 -4.04 3.67 10.69
N ALA A 50 -2.77 3.36 10.94
CA ALA A 50 -1.67 4.22 10.54
C ALA A 50 -1.45 4.14 9.02
N VAL A 51 -1.33 5.27 8.35
CA VAL A 51 -0.94 5.36 6.93
C VAL A 51 0.56 5.63 6.88
N ASN A 52 1.35 4.61 6.63
CA ASN A 52 2.81 4.73 6.64
C ASN A 52 3.38 5.29 5.34
N ALA A 53 2.73 5.01 4.22
CA ALA A 53 3.03 5.59 2.91
C ALA A 53 1.81 5.51 1.98
N TYR A 54 1.76 6.39 0.98
CA TYR A 54 0.73 6.34 -0.05
C TYR A 54 1.21 6.95 -1.38
N VAL A 55 0.52 6.59 -2.47
CA VAL A 55 0.56 7.31 -3.75
C VAL A 55 -0.79 7.22 -4.46
N LEU A 56 -1.27 8.35 -4.94
CA LEU A 56 -2.48 8.46 -5.76
C LEU A 56 -2.08 8.52 -7.23
N MET A 57 -2.17 7.40 -7.94
CA MET A 57 -1.92 7.32 -9.37
C MET A 57 -3.17 7.73 -10.17
N THR A 58 -3.05 7.89 -11.47
CA THR A 58 -4.19 8.28 -12.34
C THR A 58 -5.39 7.33 -12.19
N ASN A 59 -5.17 6.03 -12.20
CA ASN A 59 -6.24 5.03 -12.24
C ASN A 59 -6.21 4.01 -11.09
N HIS A 60 -5.35 4.19 -10.11
CA HIS A 60 -5.25 3.37 -8.91
C HIS A 60 -4.53 4.11 -7.80
N LEU A 61 -4.59 3.58 -6.60
CA LEU A 61 -3.81 4.05 -5.47
C LEU A 61 -3.09 2.90 -4.77
N HIS A 62 -1.98 3.22 -4.13
CA HIS A 62 -1.28 2.34 -3.19
C HIS A 62 -1.29 2.97 -1.82
N LEU A 63 -1.53 2.15 -0.80
CA LEU A 63 -1.43 2.54 0.61
C LEU A 63 -0.59 1.49 1.34
N LEU A 64 0.28 1.93 2.23
CA LEU A 64 0.92 1.08 3.23
C LEU A 64 0.28 1.39 4.57
N LEU A 65 -0.46 0.43 5.11
CA LEU A 65 -1.34 0.60 6.25
C LEU A 65 -0.96 -0.33 7.40
N THR A 66 -0.88 0.19 8.63
CA THR A 66 -0.68 -0.62 9.83
C THR A 66 -1.89 -0.44 10.76
N PRO A 67 -2.79 -1.43 10.88
CA PRO A 67 -3.97 -1.34 11.72
C PRO A 67 -3.66 -1.71 13.18
N VAL A 68 -4.35 -1.05 14.11
CA VAL A 68 -4.33 -1.42 15.55
C VAL A 68 -5.19 -2.67 15.80
N THR A 69 -6.27 -2.86 15.01
CA THR A 69 -7.20 -3.99 15.13
C THR A 69 -7.28 -4.80 13.85
N GLY A 70 -7.70 -6.08 13.95
CA GLY A 70 -7.78 -6.98 12.80
C GLY A 70 -8.84 -6.59 11.75
N ASP A 71 -9.78 -5.72 12.07
CA ASP A 71 -10.84 -5.23 11.20
C ASP A 71 -10.65 -3.78 10.73
N GLY A 72 -9.60 -3.09 11.22
CA GLY A 72 -9.33 -1.69 10.88
C GLY A 72 -9.21 -1.43 9.38
N VAL A 73 -8.35 -2.18 8.66
CA VAL A 73 -8.20 -2.01 7.21
C VAL A 73 -9.51 -2.29 6.45
N PRO A 74 -10.26 -3.37 6.70
CA PRO A 74 -11.58 -3.56 6.10
C PRO A 74 -12.57 -2.42 6.34
N GLN A 75 -12.66 -1.91 7.57
CA GLN A 75 -13.56 -0.80 7.92
C GLN A 75 -13.16 0.48 7.19
N MET A 76 -11.89 0.87 7.27
CA MET A 76 -11.34 2.02 6.54
C MET A 76 -11.63 1.95 5.05
N MET A 77 -11.28 0.85 4.41
CA MET A 77 -11.42 0.70 2.95
C MET A 77 -12.88 0.63 2.49
N GLN A 78 -13.79 0.11 3.33
CA GLN A 78 -15.21 0.12 3.05
C GLN A 78 -15.79 1.55 3.12
N ALA A 79 -15.44 2.30 4.17
CA ALA A 79 -15.88 3.68 4.35
C ALA A 79 -15.35 4.57 3.22
N LEU A 80 -14.04 4.50 2.94
CA LEU A 80 -13.37 5.19 1.83
C LEU A 80 -14.07 4.91 0.50
N GLY A 81 -14.27 3.62 0.18
CA GLY A 81 -14.88 3.21 -1.08
C GLY A 81 -16.29 3.78 -1.26
N ARG A 82 -17.12 3.74 -0.23
CA ARG A 82 -18.52 4.24 -0.27
C ARG A 82 -18.56 5.77 -0.38
N SER A 83 -17.82 6.45 0.48
CA SER A 83 -17.82 7.93 0.56
C SER A 83 -17.28 8.56 -0.70
N TYR A 84 -16.09 8.13 -1.12
CA TYR A 84 -15.43 8.71 -2.28
C TYR A 84 -16.22 8.47 -3.58
N VAL A 85 -16.72 7.26 -3.82
CA VAL A 85 -17.51 6.95 -5.02
C VAL A 85 -18.77 7.82 -5.09
N ARG A 86 -19.46 8.01 -3.97
CA ARG A 86 -20.66 8.88 -3.91
C ARG A 86 -20.32 10.33 -4.26
N ALA A 87 -19.24 10.86 -3.69
CA ALA A 87 -18.80 12.23 -3.94
C ALA A 87 -18.34 12.42 -5.39
N PHE A 88 -17.50 11.52 -5.89
CA PHE A 88 -16.98 11.51 -7.26
C PHE A 88 -18.11 11.43 -8.29
N ASN A 89 -19.02 10.46 -8.14
CA ASN A 89 -20.16 10.28 -9.06
C ASN A 89 -21.08 11.51 -9.07
N ARG A 90 -21.38 12.07 -7.90
CA ARG A 90 -22.21 13.30 -7.80
C ARG A 90 -21.53 14.49 -8.49
N ARG A 91 -20.20 14.67 -8.28
CA ARG A 91 -19.47 15.79 -8.86
C ARG A 91 -19.39 15.71 -10.39
N HIS A 92 -19.22 14.49 -10.92
CA HIS A 92 -18.99 14.26 -12.35
C HIS A 92 -20.21 13.73 -13.11
N GLY A 93 -21.43 13.81 -12.54
CA GLY A 93 -22.66 13.36 -13.21
C GLY A 93 -22.66 11.87 -13.56
N ARG A 94 -21.96 11.02 -12.78
CA ARG A 94 -21.77 9.59 -13.05
C ARG A 94 -22.67 8.72 -12.14
N SER A 95 -22.88 7.49 -12.57
CA SER A 95 -23.52 6.43 -11.78
C SER A 95 -22.67 5.15 -11.79
N GLY A 96 -23.00 4.20 -10.93
CA GLY A 96 -22.34 2.91 -10.85
C GLY A 96 -21.02 2.93 -10.08
N THR A 97 -20.27 1.84 -10.21
CA THR A 97 -19.00 1.66 -9.49
C THR A 97 -17.85 2.44 -10.11
N LEU A 98 -16.99 3.03 -9.24
CA LEU A 98 -15.72 3.60 -9.67
C LEU A 98 -14.61 2.53 -9.63
N TRP A 99 -14.73 1.53 -8.75
CA TRP A 99 -13.68 0.56 -8.48
C TRP A 99 -13.87 -0.74 -9.25
N GLU A 100 -12.75 -1.30 -9.75
CA GLU A 100 -12.73 -2.61 -10.46
C GLU A 100 -13.23 -3.77 -9.59
N GLY A 101 -13.30 -3.55 -8.29
CA GLY A 101 -13.74 -4.55 -7.33
C GLY A 101 -13.24 -4.21 -5.94
N ARG A 102 -13.09 -5.25 -5.12
CA ARG A 102 -12.52 -5.07 -3.79
C ARG A 102 -11.02 -4.75 -3.89
N TYR A 103 -10.46 -3.93 -2.98
CA TYR A 103 -9.03 -3.69 -2.87
C TYR A 103 -8.22 -5.00 -2.76
N ARG A 104 -6.99 -5.02 -3.20
CA ARG A 104 -6.01 -6.09 -2.93
C ARG A 104 -5.22 -5.70 -1.69
N SER A 105 -4.80 -6.70 -0.91
CA SER A 105 -4.01 -6.49 0.30
C SER A 105 -2.96 -7.60 0.41
N THR A 106 -1.73 -7.21 0.67
CA THR A 106 -0.58 -8.09 0.90
C THR A 106 -0.01 -7.73 2.28
N LEU A 107 0.04 -8.69 3.21
CA LEU A 107 0.77 -8.51 4.47
C LEU A 107 2.26 -8.50 4.20
N ILE A 108 2.98 -7.66 4.95
CA ILE A 108 4.42 -7.46 4.79
C ILE A 108 5.11 -7.68 6.13
N GLU A 109 6.18 -8.48 6.12
CA GLU A 109 7.13 -8.52 7.23
C GLU A 109 7.86 -7.17 7.33
N ALA A 110 7.63 -6.45 8.44
CA ALA A 110 8.04 -5.04 8.55
C ALA A 110 9.56 -4.88 8.45
N GLU A 111 10.33 -5.64 9.25
CA GLU A 111 11.79 -5.54 9.35
C GLU A 111 12.48 -5.80 8.00
N ARG A 112 11.86 -6.62 7.18
CA ARG A 112 12.45 -7.03 5.89
C ARG A 112 12.00 -6.16 4.71
N TYR A 113 10.73 -5.73 4.70
CA TYR A 113 10.12 -5.17 3.49
C TYR A 113 9.48 -3.79 3.66
N LEU A 114 9.27 -3.27 4.89
CA LEU A 114 8.52 -2.03 5.08
C LEU A 114 9.15 -0.86 4.33
N LEU A 115 10.42 -0.54 4.60
CA LEU A 115 11.10 0.59 3.97
C LEU A 115 11.22 0.41 2.45
N ALA A 116 11.48 -0.82 2.00
CA ALA A 116 11.50 -1.12 0.57
C ALA A 116 10.11 -0.98 -0.08
N CYS A 117 9.03 -1.28 0.65
CA CYS A 117 7.67 -1.08 0.17
C CYS A 117 7.29 0.41 0.14
N MET A 118 7.74 1.21 1.11
CA MET A 118 7.58 2.67 1.08
C MET A 118 8.26 3.25 -0.16
N ALA A 119 9.54 2.92 -0.41
CA ALA A 119 10.25 3.33 -1.62
C ALA A 119 9.58 2.82 -2.91
N TYR A 120 9.07 1.58 -2.90
CA TYR A 120 8.29 1.03 -4.01
C TYR A 120 7.06 1.89 -4.32
N ILE A 121 6.32 2.34 -3.30
CA ILE A 121 5.14 3.19 -3.41
C ILE A 121 5.53 4.55 -3.98
N ASP A 122 6.56 5.19 -3.42
CA ASP A 122 7.03 6.52 -3.84
C ASP A 122 7.55 6.55 -5.28
N LEU A 123 8.15 5.46 -5.75
CA LEU A 123 8.67 5.33 -7.12
C LEU A 123 7.62 4.93 -8.17
N ASN A 124 6.35 4.70 -7.79
CA ASN A 124 5.33 4.36 -8.78
C ASN A 124 5.16 5.41 -9.88
N PRO A 125 5.11 6.74 -9.59
CA PRO A 125 5.00 7.76 -10.62
C PRO A 125 6.21 7.81 -11.58
N VAL A 126 7.42 7.60 -11.04
CA VAL A 126 8.66 7.53 -11.84
C VAL A 126 8.62 6.34 -12.79
N ARG A 127 8.27 5.14 -12.26
CA ARG A 127 8.14 3.93 -13.08
C ARG A 127 7.03 4.01 -14.13
N ALA A 128 6.01 4.82 -13.88
CA ALA A 128 4.93 5.08 -14.84
C ALA A 128 5.28 6.19 -15.85
N GLY A 129 6.47 6.78 -15.78
CA GLY A 129 6.90 7.88 -16.64
C GLY A 129 6.12 9.18 -16.43
N MET A 130 5.48 9.36 -15.28
CA MET A 130 4.69 10.56 -14.96
C MET A 130 5.58 11.73 -14.52
N VAL A 131 6.69 11.43 -13.84
CA VAL A 131 7.68 12.41 -13.35
C VAL A 131 9.09 11.83 -13.48
N GLY A 132 10.12 12.70 -13.42
CA GLY A 132 11.52 12.29 -13.47
C GLY A 132 12.05 11.79 -12.12
N ALA A 133 11.60 12.37 -11.01
CA ALA A 133 11.97 11.99 -9.66
C ALA A 133 10.74 11.86 -8.76
N ALA A 134 10.83 11.05 -7.68
CA ALA A 134 9.73 10.87 -6.74
C ALA A 134 9.33 12.19 -6.05
N ALA A 135 10.29 13.09 -5.83
CA ALA A 135 10.09 14.40 -5.24
C ALA A 135 9.20 15.34 -6.10
N ASP A 136 9.15 15.12 -7.42
CA ASP A 136 8.35 15.94 -8.34
C ASP A 136 6.86 15.55 -8.31
N TYR A 137 6.50 14.45 -7.64
CA TYR A 137 5.12 14.00 -7.60
C TYR A 137 4.39 14.44 -6.33
N ALA A 138 3.47 15.39 -6.48
CA ALA A 138 2.78 16.01 -5.36
C ALA A 138 1.83 15.06 -4.59
N TRP A 139 1.31 14.01 -5.25
CA TRP A 139 0.24 13.13 -4.73
C TRP A 139 0.77 11.82 -4.14
N SER A 140 1.88 11.90 -3.38
CA SER A 140 2.48 10.79 -2.64
C SER A 140 2.95 11.24 -1.26
N SER A 141 3.21 10.29 -0.38
CA SER A 141 3.82 10.50 0.94
C SER A 141 5.30 10.92 0.87
N HIS A 142 5.95 10.76 -0.28
CA HIS A 142 7.38 11.00 -0.45
C HIS A 142 7.83 12.36 0.10
N GLY A 143 7.15 13.44 -0.30
CA GLY A 143 7.50 14.79 0.12
C GLY A 143 7.48 15.01 1.64
N HIS A 144 6.64 14.29 2.39
CA HIS A 144 6.65 14.30 3.86
C HIS A 144 7.85 13.52 4.41
N LEU A 145 8.12 12.36 3.83
CA LEU A 145 9.18 11.44 4.32
C LEU A 145 10.59 11.96 4.04
N VAL A 146 10.76 12.90 3.10
CA VAL A 146 12.05 13.57 2.81
C VAL A 146 12.08 15.04 3.26
N GLY A 147 11.13 15.47 4.09
CA GLY A 147 11.12 16.80 4.71
C GLY A 147 10.76 17.97 3.79
N LEU A 148 10.25 17.73 2.57
CA LEU A 148 9.85 18.79 1.64
C LEU A 148 8.52 19.45 2.01
N ARG A 149 7.65 18.75 2.73
CA ARG A 149 6.35 19.25 3.21
C ARG A 149 5.84 18.45 4.39
N THR A 150 4.91 19.01 5.15
CA THR A 150 4.15 18.28 6.16
C THR A 150 2.88 17.71 5.56
N ASP A 151 2.60 16.43 5.83
CA ASP A 151 1.39 15.74 5.41
C ASP A 151 0.73 15.06 6.62
N PRO A 152 -0.40 15.57 7.11
CA PRO A 152 -1.05 15.06 8.32
C PRO A 152 -1.66 13.66 8.16
N VAL A 153 -1.77 13.15 6.94
CA VAL A 153 -2.26 11.79 6.68
C VAL A 153 -1.20 10.75 7.01
N VAL A 154 0.08 11.11 6.90
CA VAL A 154 1.20 10.17 7.09
C VAL A 154 1.49 9.99 8.58
N THR A 155 1.52 8.74 9.00
CA THR A 155 2.00 8.31 10.32
C THR A 155 3.25 7.45 10.11
N PRO A 156 4.46 8.00 10.29
CA PRO A 156 5.69 7.26 10.06
C PRO A 156 5.80 6.03 10.99
N HIS A 157 6.23 4.91 10.44
CA HIS A 157 6.47 3.67 11.19
C HIS A 157 7.73 3.75 12.06
N ALA A 158 7.85 2.91 13.09
CA ALA A 158 9.03 2.86 13.97
C ALA A 158 10.34 2.70 13.18
N LEU A 159 10.39 1.81 12.20
CA LEU A 159 11.55 1.59 11.34
C LEU A 159 11.99 2.82 10.53
N TYR A 160 11.07 3.74 10.22
CA TYR A 160 11.46 5.03 9.62
C TYR A 160 12.17 5.91 10.65
N TRP A 161 11.71 5.90 11.90
CA TRP A 161 12.36 6.66 12.97
C TRP A 161 13.77 6.15 13.29
N GLU A 162 14.05 4.87 13.07
CA GLU A 162 15.34 4.23 13.24
C GLU A 162 16.38 4.62 12.17
N LEU A 163 15.96 5.24 11.06
CA LEU A 163 16.87 5.70 9.99
C LEU A 163 17.82 6.82 10.45
N GLY A 164 17.50 7.53 11.52
CA GLY A 164 18.37 8.59 12.05
C GLY A 164 17.80 9.28 13.28
N ASN A 165 18.69 9.78 14.13
CA ASN A 165 18.36 10.41 15.40
C ASN A 165 17.85 11.87 15.25
N THR A 166 18.00 12.47 14.08
CA THR A 166 17.50 13.82 13.77
C THR A 166 16.59 13.77 12.56
N PRO A 167 15.64 14.73 12.41
CA PRO A 167 14.80 14.81 11.21
C PRO A 167 15.63 14.78 9.93
N PHE A 168 16.62 15.66 9.82
CA PHE A 168 17.49 15.75 8.65
C PHE A 168 18.21 14.42 8.32
N ALA A 169 18.74 13.72 9.33
CA ALA A 169 19.41 12.43 9.12
C ALA A 169 18.44 11.35 8.59
N ARG A 170 17.21 11.31 9.14
CA ARG A 170 16.18 10.36 8.69
C ARG A 170 15.72 10.64 7.26
N GLU A 171 15.40 11.89 6.99
CA GLU A 171 14.92 12.36 5.69
C GLU A 171 15.97 12.07 4.60
N ARG A 172 17.23 12.35 4.91
CA ARG A 172 18.35 12.05 4.00
C ARG A 172 18.53 10.54 3.80
N ALA A 173 18.56 9.76 4.86
CA ALA A 173 18.69 8.31 4.77
C ALA A 173 17.53 7.68 3.99
N TYR A 174 16.30 8.21 4.15
CA TYR A 174 15.17 7.73 3.38
C TYR A 174 15.25 8.14 1.90
N ALA A 175 15.69 9.36 1.59
CA ALA A 175 15.92 9.80 0.21
C ALA A 175 16.97 8.89 -0.48
N ASP A 176 18.11 8.65 0.16
CA ASP A 176 19.15 7.76 -0.35
C ASP A 176 18.60 6.32 -0.59
N LEU A 177 17.73 5.83 0.29
CA LEU A 177 17.09 4.53 0.13
C LEU A 177 16.18 4.50 -1.11
N VAL A 178 15.41 5.57 -1.37
CA VAL A 178 14.56 5.67 -2.56
C VAL A 178 15.41 5.73 -3.82
N ASP A 179 16.51 6.48 -3.81
CA ASP A 179 17.39 6.62 -4.97
C ASP A 179 18.07 5.30 -5.38
N VAL A 180 18.44 4.45 -4.41
CA VAL A 180 19.09 3.16 -4.69
C VAL A 180 18.12 2.00 -4.87
N ALA A 181 16.83 2.19 -4.60
CA ALA A 181 15.81 1.13 -4.70
C ALA A 181 15.62 0.57 -6.13
N PRO A 182 15.69 1.38 -7.22
CA PRO A 182 15.53 0.86 -8.58
C PRO A 182 16.52 -0.25 -8.89
N GLY A 183 16.01 -1.41 -9.35
CA GLY A 183 16.83 -2.58 -9.69
C GLY A 183 17.27 -3.45 -8.51
N SER A 184 16.93 -3.09 -7.28
CA SER A 184 17.25 -3.94 -6.13
C SER A 184 16.50 -5.27 -6.14
N PRO A 185 17.06 -6.37 -5.61
CA PRO A 185 16.36 -7.66 -5.49
C PRO A 185 15.04 -7.55 -4.71
N ARG A 186 15.02 -6.75 -3.64
CA ARG A 186 13.81 -6.49 -2.82
C ARG A 186 12.72 -5.79 -3.61
N GLN A 187 13.08 -4.85 -4.47
CA GLN A 187 12.12 -4.18 -5.37
C GLN A 187 11.49 -5.18 -6.35
N ALA A 188 12.28 -6.10 -6.89
CA ALA A 188 11.78 -7.16 -7.77
C ALA A 188 10.84 -8.13 -7.04
N GLU A 189 11.16 -8.50 -5.79
CA GLU A 189 10.30 -9.34 -4.94
C GLU A 189 8.97 -8.65 -4.62
N LEU A 190 9.02 -7.37 -4.22
CA LEU A 190 7.83 -6.55 -3.99
C LEU A 190 6.96 -6.50 -5.24
N THR A 191 7.54 -6.20 -6.40
CA THR A 191 6.81 -6.12 -7.68
C THR A 191 6.08 -7.44 -8.00
N ARG A 192 6.72 -8.58 -7.73
CA ARG A 192 6.07 -9.90 -7.90
C ARG A 192 5.04 -10.18 -6.82
N GLY A 193 5.33 -9.83 -5.57
CA GLY A 193 4.51 -10.16 -4.39
C GLY A 193 3.20 -9.36 -4.30
N VAL A 194 3.24 -8.06 -4.54
CA VAL A 194 2.12 -7.13 -4.32
C VAL A 194 0.86 -7.44 -5.14
N HIS A 195 1.00 -8.17 -6.24
CA HIS A 195 -0.15 -8.55 -7.08
C HIS A 195 -0.79 -9.89 -6.69
N THR A 196 -0.14 -10.67 -5.83
CA THR A 196 -0.57 -12.03 -5.51
C THR A 196 -1.54 -12.11 -4.33
N ALA A 197 -1.60 -11.06 -3.49
CA ALA A 197 -2.33 -11.03 -2.22
C ALA A 197 -1.89 -12.13 -1.20
N TRP A 198 -0.71 -12.71 -1.38
CA TRP A 198 -0.03 -13.57 -0.42
C TRP A 198 0.86 -12.74 0.50
N ALA A 199 1.07 -13.21 1.74
CA ALA A 199 2.01 -12.57 2.66
C ALA A 199 3.43 -12.54 2.06
N LEU A 200 4.15 -11.44 2.28
CA LEU A 200 5.53 -11.22 1.86
C LEU A 200 6.42 -11.18 3.09
N GLY A 201 7.21 -12.20 3.29
CA GLY A 201 8.10 -12.36 4.45
C GLY A 201 8.89 -13.65 4.38
N GLY A 202 9.74 -13.89 5.38
CA GLY A 202 10.47 -15.14 5.54
C GLY A 202 9.57 -16.29 6.03
N ASP A 203 10.13 -17.50 6.04
CA ASP A 203 9.38 -18.71 6.38
C ASP A 203 8.81 -18.65 7.82
N GLU A 204 9.55 -18.10 8.77
CA GLU A 204 9.09 -17.94 10.16
C GLU A 204 7.90 -16.99 10.27
N PHE A 205 7.94 -15.86 9.56
CA PHE A 205 6.84 -14.90 9.47
C PHE A 205 5.59 -15.54 8.88
N VAL A 206 5.76 -16.29 7.78
CA VAL A 206 4.66 -17.01 7.12
C VAL A 206 4.06 -18.04 8.06
N ALA A 207 4.89 -18.86 8.73
CA ALA A 207 4.44 -19.87 9.67
C ALA A 207 3.71 -19.26 10.88
N ASP A 208 4.19 -18.13 11.41
CA ASP A 208 3.51 -17.41 12.50
C ASP A 208 2.13 -16.90 12.07
N LEU A 209 2.04 -16.28 10.88
CA LEU A 209 0.77 -15.84 10.33
C LEU A 209 -0.21 -16.98 10.11
N GLU A 210 0.24 -18.12 9.62
CA GLU A 210 -0.61 -19.31 9.42
C GLU A 210 -1.16 -19.84 10.73
N ARG A 211 -0.32 -19.91 11.77
CA ARG A 211 -0.76 -20.29 13.13
C ARG A 211 -1.80 -19.34 13.70
N ARG A 212 -1.57 -18.01 13.61
CA ARG A 212 -2.46 -16.98 14.17
C ARG A 212 -3.80 -16.92 13.44
N THR A 213 -3.80 -17.12 12.13
CA THR A 213 -4.97 -16.90 11.28
C THR A 213 -5.71 -18.19 10.93
N GLN A 214 -5.16 -19.35 11.30
CA GLN A 214 -5.70 -20.67 10.98
C GLN A 214 -6.02 -20.84 9.47
N ARG A 215 -5.19 -20.21 8.62
CA ARG A 215 -5.35 -20.27 7.17
C ARG A 215 -4.01 -20.14 6.47
N ARG A 216 -3.95 -20.71 5.28
CA ARG A 216 -2.80 -20.58 4.42
C ARG A 216 -2.62 -19.14 3.95
N VAL A 217 -1.43 -18.57 4.13
CA VAL A 217 -1.10 -17.17 3.79
C VAL A 217 -0.01 -17.03 2.71
N ALA A 218 0.65 -18.11 2.31
CA ALA A 218 1.65 -18.15 1.25
C ALA A 218 1.29 -19.15 0.15
N ARG A 219 1.90 -19.00 -1.04
CA ARG A 219 1.80 -20.02 -2.09
C ARG A 219 2.42 -21.32 -1.61
N SER A 220 1.82 -22.48 -1.95
CA SER A 220 2.56 -23.75 -1.84
C SER A 220 3.70 -23.72 -2.84
N HIS A 221 4.86 -24.21 -2.41
CA HIS A 221 5.83 -24.66 -3.39
C HIS A 221 5.15 -25.65 -4.32
N ALA A 222 5.44 -25.56 -5.62
CA ALA A 222 4.99 -26.57 -6.57
C ALA A 222 5.46 -27.92 -6.02
N GLY A 223 4.53 -28.85 -5.85
CA GLY A 223 4.87 -30.19 -5.40
C GLY A 223 5.96 -30.80 -6.29
N ARG A 224 6.73 -31.73 -5.72
CA ARG A 224 7.77 -32.48 -6.44
C ARG A 224 7.30 -32.83 -7.85
N PRO A 225 8.09 -32.57 -8.93
CA PRO A 225 7.73 -32.98 -10.26
C PRO A 225 7.38 -34.48 -10.22
N ARG A 226 6.25 -34.87 -10.82
CA ARG A 226 5.98 -36.29 -11.07
C ARG A 226 7.17 -36.81 -11.85
N ASN A 227 7.92 -37.75 -11.29
CA ASN A 227 8.90 -38.49 -12.05
C ASN A 227 8.16 -39.08 -13.25
N ALA A 228 8.56 -38.67 -14.44
CA ALA A 228 8.25 -39.40 -15.65
C ALA A 228 9.11 -40.68 -15.60
N ALA A 229 8.56 -41.73 -15.05
CA ALA A 229 9.08 -43.08 -15.11
C ALA A 229 7.88 -44.01 -14.89
N ASP A 230 7.34 -44.51 -15.93
CA ASP A 230 7.08 -45.88 -16.38
C ASP A 230 6.15 -45.83 -17.59
#